data_7374b1c82a4b698e0f9b2a9024597363
#
_entry.id   7374b1c82a4b698e0f9b2a9024597363
#
_cell.length_a   1.000
_cell.length_b   1.000
_cell.length_c   1.000
_cell.angle_alpha   90.00
_cell.angle_beta   90.00
_cell.angle_gamma   90.00
#
_symmetry.space_group_name_H-M   'P 1'
#
loop_
_entity.id
_entity.type
_entity.pdbx_description
1 polymer ?
#
loop_
_entity_poly.entity_id
_entity_poly.type
_entity_poly.pdbx_seq_one_letter_code
_entity_poly.pdbx_strand_id
1 'polypeptide(L)'
;MALKTLKTVVLDKEISILSLYKEDDDEKEFILNLCRNTIEMDVENEKLIETLAVNWEVDRIAKMDVLLLKMALVELQTCTSIPTKVTMNEYIEISKFYSTPKSNLFINGILDKAISLLSKEKKIKKIGRGLVS
;
A
#
# COMPACT_ATOMS: atom_id res chain seq x y z
N MET A 1 8.36 -6.83 15.48
CA MET A 1 7.19 -7.23 16.30
C MET A 1 5.88 -6.78 15.69
N ALA A 2 5.65 -5.49 15.50
CA ALA A 2 4.42 -5.02 14.86
C ALA A 2 4.26 -5.54 13.43
N LEU A 3 5.36 -5.62 12.67
CA LEU A 3 5.33 -6.17 11.32
C LEU A 3 4.92 -7.64 11.31
N LYS A 4 5.40 -8.42 12.28
CA LYS A 4 5.03 -9.83 12.42
C LYS A 4 3.56 -9.98 12.79
N THR A 5 3.06 -9.15 13.70
CA THR A 5 1.64 -9.12 14.07
C THR A 5 0.77 -8.73 12.89
N LEU A 6 1.20 -7.74 12.11
CA LEU A 6 0.48 -7.30 10.91
C LEU A 6 0.48 -8.37 9.82
N LYS A 7 1.58 -9.09 9.64
CA LYS A 7 1.63 -10.23 8.73
C LYS A 7 0.63 -11.31 9.16
N THR A 8 0.52 -11.57 10.46
CA THR A 8 -0.45 -12.53 11.00
C THR A 8 -1.88 -12.04 10.77
N VAL A 9 -2.17 -10.77 11.01
CA VAL A 9 -3.49 -10.19 10.77
C VAL A 9 -3.85 -10.25 9.29
N VAL A 10 -2.91 -9.95 8.41
CA VAL A 10 -3.11 -10.04 6.96
C VAL A 10 -3.39 -11.49 6.55
N LEU A 11 -2.65 -12.46 7.10
CA LEU A 11 -2.87 -13.88 6.83
C LEU A 11 -4.23 -14.35 7.35
N ASP A 12 -4.64 -13.92 8.53
CA ASP A 12 -5.96 -14.26 9.10
C ASP A 12 -7.08 -13.67 8.26
N LYS A 13 -6.94 -12.42 7.81
CA LYS A 13 -7.87 -11.79 6.88
C LYS A 13 -7.92 -12.54 5.56
N GLU A 14 -6.78 -12.94 5.06
CA GLU A 14 -6.67 -13.72 3.83
C GLU A 14 -7.46 -15.02 3.95
N ILE A 15 -7.25 -15.77 5.04
CA ILE A 15 -7.98 -17.01 5.30
C ILE A 15 -9.47 -16.77 5.40
N SER A 16 -9.90 -15.73 6.12
CA SER A 16 -11.31 -15.36 6.25
C SER A 16 -11.92 -14.98 4.90
N ILE A 17 -11.22 -14.20 4.10
CA ILE A 17 -11.67 -13.78 2.77
C ILE A 17 -11.73 -14.98 1.84
N LEU A 18 -10.76 -15.88 1.91
CA LEU A 18 -10.77 -17.12 1.13
C LEU A 18 -11.98 -17.98 1.43
N SER A 19 -12.44 -18.01 2.68
CA SER A 19 -13.64 -18.75 3.05
C SER A 19 -14.92 -18.08 2.58
N LEU A 20 -14.93 -16.74 2.48
CA LEU A 20 -16.07 -15.96 2.01
C LEU A 20 -16.18 -15.92 0.48
N TYR A 21 -15.05 -15.92 -0.22
CA TYR A 21 -14.98 -15.76 -1.68
C TYR A 21 -14.48 -17.02 -2.37
N LYS A 22 -14.92 -18.19 -1.94
CA LYS A 22 -14.51 -19.47 -2.54
C LYS A 22 -14.73 -19.55 -4.05
N GLU A 23 -15.67 -18.79 -4.57
CA GLU A 23 -16.03 -18.80 -5.98
C GLU A 23 -15.47 -17.61 -6.75
N ASP A 24 -14.79 -16.66 -6.06
CA ASP A 24 -14.21 -15.49 -6.71
C ASP A 24 -12.68 -15.60 -6.75
N ASP A 25 -12.21 -16.32 -7.77
CA ASP A 25 -10.77 -16.55 -7.96
C ASP A 25 -9.98 -15.26 -8.22
N ASP A 26 -10.61 -14.25 -8.82
CA ASP A 26 -9.95 -12.98 -9.16
C ASP A 26 -9.62 -12.16 -7.91
N GLU A 27 -10.57 -12.05 -6.98
CA GLU A 27 -10.32 -11.33 -5.71
C GLU A 27 -9.32 -12.06 -4.83
N LYS A 28 -9.43 -13.39 -4.78
CA LYS A 28 -8.49 -14.23 -4.06
C LYS A 28 -7.07 -14.04 -4.58
N GLU A 29 -6.92 -14.10 -5.89
CA GLU A 29 -5.63 -13.92 -6.54
C GLU A 29 -5.06 -12.53 -6.29
N PHE A 30 -5.91 -11.50 -6.35
CA PHE A 30 -5.52 -10.12 -6.04
C PHE A 30 -4.92 -10.00 -4.64
N ILE A 31 -5.62 -10.54 -3.63
CA ILE A 31 -5.18 -10.45 -2.24
C ILE A 31 -3.86 -11.21 -2.03
N LEU A 32 -3.75 -12.41 -2.59
CA LEU A 32 -2.54 -13.22 -2.48
C LEU A 32 -1.35 -12.52 -3.13
N ASN A 33 -1.54 -11.96 -4.32
CA ASN A 33 -0.50 -11.25 -5.03
C ASN A 33 -0.08 -9.97 -4.32
N LEU A 34 -1.04 -9.22 -3.78
CA LEU A 34 -0.74 -8.01 -3.03
C LEU A 34 0.12 -8.33 -1.79
N CYS A 35 -0.27 -9.34 -1.02
CA CYS A 35 0.47 -9.75 0.16
C CYS A 35 1.88 -10.25 -0.20
N ARG A 36 1.98 -11.10 -1.21
CA ARG A 36 3.26 -11.64 -1.66
C ARG A 36 4.19 -10.53 -2.14
N ASN A 37 3.71 -9.65 -2.97
CA ASN A 37 4.49 -8.56 -3.53
C ASN A 37 4.90 -7.55 -2.45
N THR A 38 4.05 -7.32 -1.46
CA THR A 38 4.39 -6.46 -0.33
C THR A 38 5.61 -7.00 0.43
N ILE A 39 5.66 -8.31 0.62
CA ILE A 39 6.79 -8.97 1.28
C ILE A 39 8.03 -8.94 0.39
N GLU A 40 7.89 -9.25 -0.89
CA GLU A 40 9.03 -9.31 -1.81
C GLU A 40 9.64 -7.94 -2.07
N MET A 41 8.85 -6.89 -2.11
CA MET A 41 9.30 -5.52 -2.38
C MET A 41 9.58 -4.72 -1.10
N ASP A 42 9.59 -5.37 0.06
CA ASP A 42 9.70 -4.71 1.36
C ASP A 42 10.94 -3.82 1.46
N VAL A 43 12.10 -4.34 1.09
CA VAL A 43 13.37 -3.61 1.20
C VAL A 43 13.39 -2.38 0.29
N GLU A 44 12.97 -2.53 -0.95
CA GLU A 44 12.94 -1.44 -1.92
C GLU A 44 11.97 -0.33 -1.49
N ASN A 45 10.78 -0.73 -1.04
CA ASN A 45 9.77 0.23 -0.61
C ASN A 45 10.14 0.92 0.70
N GLU A 46 10.82 0.22 1.59
CA GLU A 46 11.34 0.84 2.81
C GLU A 46 12.33 1.95 2.49
N LYS A 47 13.26 1.69 1.58
CA LYS A 47 14.23 2.69 1.12
C LYS A 47 13.53 3.87 0.45
N LEU A 48 12.52 3.61 -0.33
CA LEU A 48 11.75 4.67 -0.99
C LEU A 48 11.04 5.55 0.05
N ILE A 49 10.41 4.94 1.05
CA ILE A 49 9.74 5.68 2.13
C ILE A 49 10.75 6.54 2.89
N GLU A 50 11.91 6.00 3.23
CA GLU A 50 12.96 6.74 3.90
C GLU A 50 13.40 7.97 3.08
N THR A 51 13.53 7.80 1.79
CA THR A 51 13.90 8.89 0.87
C THR A 51 12.84 9.97 0.81
N LEU A 52 11.57 9.57 0.76
CA LEU A 52 10.45 10.50 0.66
C LEU A 52 10.10 11.18 1.98
N ALA A 53 10.45 10.55 3.10
CA ALA A 53 10.13 11.03 4.45
C ALA A 53 11.25 11.88 5.06
N VAL A 54 12.00 12.63 4.24
CA VAL A 54 13.17 13.40 4.67
C VAL A 54 12.86 14.38 5.81
N ASN A 55 11.67 14.97 5.80
CA ASN A 55 11.25 15.93 6.82
C ASN A 55 10.53 15.27 8.01
N TRP A 56 10.50 13.94 8.07
CA TRP A 56 9.85 13.18 9.10
C TRP A 56 10.87 12.32 9.83
N GLU A 57 10.77 12.25 11.15
CA GLU A 57 11.61 11.35 11.92
C GLU A 57 11.07 9.93 11.76
N VAL A 58 11.78 9.11 10.96
CA VAL A 58 11.35 7.75 10.62
C VAL A 58 11.09 6.90 11.87
N ASP A 59 11.89 7.10 12.93
CA ASP A 59 11.74 6.36 14.17
C ASP A 59 10.43 6.67 14.91
N ARG A 60 9.81 7.81 14.60
CA ARG A 60 8.54 8.24 15.20
C ARG A 60 7.34 7.96 14.34
N ILE A 61 7.56 7.45 13.12
CA ILE A 61 6.47 7.08 12.25
C ILE A 61 5.83 5.80 12.77
N ALA A 62 4.51 5.79 12.88
CA ALA A 62 3.79 4.62 13.33
C ALA A 62 4.06 3.44 12.38
N LYS A 63 4.31 2.27 12.96
CA LYS A 63 4.58 1.07 12.17
C LYS A 63 3.43 0.71 11.24
N MET A 64 2.19 1.00 11.67
CA MET A 64 1.01 0.82 10.83
C MET A 64 1.09 1.70 9.58
N ASP A 65 1.54 2.95 9.72
CA ASP A 65 1.67 3.87 8.59
C ASP A 65 2.70 3.37 7.58
N VAL A 66 3.82 2.85 8.06
CA VAL A 66 4.86 2.28 7.20
C VAL A 66 4.30 1.08 6.43
N LEU A 67 3.56 0.21 7.10
CA LEU A 67 2.94 -0.94 6.44
C LEU A 67 1.94 -0.51 5.38
N LEU A 68 1.06 0.44 5.71
CA LEU A 68 0.07 0.94 4.76
C LEU A 68 0.74 1.57 3.54
N LEU A 69 1.83 2.32 3.76
CA LEU A 69 2.60 2.89 2.67
C LEU A 69 3.24 1.80 1.79
N LYS A 70 3.81 0.77 2.39
CA LYS A 70 4.39 -0.34 1.63
C LYS A 70 3.35 -1.04 0.77
N MET A 71 2.18 -1.33 1.33
CA MET A 71 1.09 -1.95 0.58
C MET A 71 0.59 -1.04 -0.54
N ALA A 72 0.43 0.25 -0.25
CA ALA A 72 -0.01 1.22 -1.26
C ALA A 72 1.00 1.32 -2.41
N LEU A 73 2.30 1.35 -2.10
CA LEU A 73 3.36 1.41 -3.12
C LEU A 73 3.34 0.16 -4.01
N VAL A 74 3.10 -1.01 -3.44
CA VAL A 74 2.96 -2.25 -4.20
C VAL A 74 1.75 -2.18 -5.13
N GLU A 75 0.61 -1.74 -4.62
CA GLU A 75 -0.60 -1.61 -5.42
C GLU A 75 -0.42 -0.62 -6.57
N LEU A 76 0.23 0.52 -6.31
CA LEU A 76 0.53 1.51 -7.33
C LEU A 76 1.39 0.95 -8.46
N GLN A 77 2.35 0.09 -8.14
CA GLN A 77 3.32 -0.43 -9.10
C GLN A 77 2.87 -1.72 -9.79
N THR A 78 2.06 -2.54 -9.13
CA THR A 78 1.71 -3.87 -9.64
C THR A 78 0.26 -4.01 -10.10
N CYS A 79 -0.66 -3.21 -9.58
CA CYS A 79 -2.08 -3.31 -9.90
C CYS A 79 -2.44 -2.30 -11.00
N THR A 80 -2.25 -2.72 -12.25
CA THR A 80 -2.40 -1.83 -13.42
C THR A 80 -3.85 -1.39 -13.67
N SER A 81 -4.83 -2.15 -13.20
CA SER A 81 -6.24 -1.85 -13.39
C SER A 81 -6.84 -0.92 -12.33
N ILE A 82 -6.07 -0.58 -11.30
CA ILE A 82 -6.55 0.29 -10.22
C ILE A 82 -5.97 1.70 -10.41
N PRO A 83 -6.83 2.73 -10.55
CA PRO A 83 -6.34 4.11 -10.68
C PRO A 83 -5.55 4.56 -9.44
N THR A 84 -4.54 5.40 -9.64
CA THR A 84 -3.70 5.90 -8.54
C THR A 84 -4.52 6.61 -7.46
N LYS A 85 -5.53 7.38 -7.85
CA LYS A 85 -6.39 8.06 -6.88
C LYS A 85 -7.19 7.10 -6.02
N VAL A 86 -7.63 5.99 -6.59
CA VAL A 86 -8.37 4.97 -5.83
C VAL A 86 -7.47 4.35 -4.78
N THR A 87 -6.27 3.93 -5.15
CA THR A 87 -5.29 3.40 -4.21
C THR A 87 -5.03 4.39 -3.09
N MET A 88 -4.72 5.64 -3.44
CA MET A 88 -4.41 6.68 -2.47
C MET A 88 -5.56 6.90 -1.49
N ASN A 89 -6.78 7.04 -1.98
CA ASN A 89 -7.95 7.28 -1.13
C ASN A 89 -8.25 6.10 -0.22
N GLU A 90 -8.12 4.87 -0.71
CA GLU A 90 -8.38 3.67 0.08
C GLU A 90 -7.41 3.56 1.26
N TYR A 91 -6.12 3.78 1.02
CA TYR A 91 -5.13 3.69 2.10
C TYR A 91 -5.22 4.85 3.09
N ILE A 92 -5.60 6.03 2.64
CA ILE A 92 -5.88 7.16 3.53
C ILE A 92 -7.08 6.85 4.45
N GLU A 93 -8.16 6.29 3.88
CA GLU A 93 -9.32 5.87 4.67
C GLU A 93 -8.95 4.80 5.69
N ILE A 94 -8.18 3.80 5.30
CA ILE A 94 -7.71 2.76 6.23
C ILE A 94 -6.91 3.39 7.37
N SER A 95 -6.06 4.36 7.09
CA SER A 95 -5.25 5.02 8.10
C SER A 95 -6.06 5.73 9.16
N LYS A 96 -7.23 6.24 8.80
CA LYS A 96 -8.13 6.91 9.75
C LYS A 96 -8.67 5.96 10.81
N PHE A 97 -8.81 4.69 10.48
CA PHE A 97 -9.35 3.68 11.39
C PHE A 97 -8.28 2.95 12.20
N TYR A 98 -7.09 2.79 11.64
CA TYR A 98 -6.08 1.89 12.21
C TYR A 98 -4.79 2.60 12.61
N SER A 99 -4.70 3.91 12.47
CA SER A 99 -3.50 4.65 12.81
C SER A 99 -3.82 5.92 13.61
N THR A 100 -2.85 6.82 13.74
CA THR A 100 -3.04 8.04 14.54
C THR A 100 -3.83 9.11 13.76
N PRO A 101 -4.43 10.10 14.45
CA PRO A 101 -5.17 11.18 13.78
C PRO A 101 -4.33 11.98 12.76
N LYS A 102 -3.01 11.99 12.93
CA LYS A 102 -2.11 12.72 12.04
C LYS A 102 -1.62 11.86 10.87
N SER A 103 -1.88 10.56 10.90
CA SER A 103 -1.37 9.61 9.90
C SER A 103 -1.89 9.87 8.50
N ASN A 104 -3.14 10.32 8.37
CA ASN A 104 -3.71 10.59 7.06
C ASN A 104 -2.95 11.69 6.32
N LEU A 105 -2.48 12.72 7.02
CA LEU A 105 -1.68 13.79 6.42
C LEU A 105 -0.31 13.29 5.98
N PHE A 106 0.33 12.48 6.83
CA PHE A 106 1.62 11.89 6.53
C PHE A 106 1.53 10.95 5.32
N ILE A 107 0.58 10.03 5.35
CA ILE A 107 0.39 9.06 4.26
C ILE A 107 0.04 9.78 2.96
N ASN A 108 -0.84 10.76 3.00
CA ASN A 108 -1.19 11.56 1.84
C ASN A 108 0.04 12.25 1.23
N GLY A 109 0.85 12.87 2.06
CA GLY A 109 2.05 13.56 1.62
C GLY A 109 3.08 12.63 0.99
N ILE A 110 3.33 11.48 1.61
CA ILE A 110 4.28 10.50 1.10
C ILE A 110 3.78 9.86 -0.20
N LEU A 111 2.51 9.46 -0.26
CA LEU A 111 1.94 8.87 -1.47
C LEU A 111 1.92 9.84 -2.64
N ASP A 112 1.63 11.11 -2.38
CA ASP A 112 1.64 12.13 -3.43
C ASP A 112 3.04 12.27 -4.05
N LYS A 113 4.06 12.33 -3.21
CA LYS A 113 5.46 12.36 -3.66
C LYS A 113 5.86 11.07 -4.38
N ALA A 114 5.43 9.93 -3.86
CA ALA A 114 5.72 8.62 -4.45
C ALA A 114 5.10 8.49 -5.84
N ILE A 115 3.85 8.90 -6.00
CA ILE A 115 3.16 8.87 -7.30
C ILE A 115 3.91 9.72 -8.32
N SER A 116 4.32 10.93 -7.94
CA SER A 116 5.09 11.81 -8.81
C SER A 116 6.42 11.17 -9.23
N LEU A 117 7.16 10.62 -8.27
CA LEU A 117 8.45 10.00 -8.53
C LEU A 117 8.34 8.74 -9.38
N LEU A 118 7.43 7.85 -9.02
CA LEU A 118 7.24 6.57 -9.72
C LEU A 118 6.68 6.79 -11.13
N SER A 119 5.81 7.77 -11.33
CA SER A 119 5.31 8.13 -12.64
C SER A 119 6.45 8.66 -13.53
N LYS A 120 7.32 9.49 -12.97
CA LYS A 120 8.49 10.03 -13.67
C LYS A 120 9.46 8.93 -14.07
N GLU A 121 9.63 7.91 -13.21
CA GLU A 121 10.48 6.75 -13.48
C GLU A 121 9.78 5.69 -14.33
N LYS A 122 8.55 5.92 -14.73
CA LYS A 122 7.71 4.99 -15.52
C LYS A 122 7.48 3.64 -14.81
N LYS A 123 7.48 3.65 -13.50
CA LYS A 123 7.17 2.47 -12.68
C LYS A 123 5.68 2.29 -12.42
N ILE A 124 4.88 3.33 -12.62
CA ILE A 124 3.43 3.25 -12.54
C ILE A 124 2.89 3.18 -13.96
N LYS A 125 2.29 2.05 -14.30
CA LYS A 125 1.65 1.82 -15.59
C LYS A 125 0.20 1.47 -15.33
N LYS A 126 -0.70 2.35 -15.72
CA LYS A 126 -2.13 2.10 -15.58
C LYS A 126 -2.75 1.87 -16.95
N ILE A 127 -3.66 0.92 -17.00
CA ILE A 127 -4.38 0.56 -18.22
C ILE A 127 -5.87 0.71 -17.96
N GLY A 128 -6.62 1.04 -19.00
CA GLY A 128 -8.04 1.19 -18.93
C GLY A 128 -8.49 2.63 -19.06
N ARG A 129 -9.81 2.80 -19.17
CA ARG A 129 -10.44 4.09 -19.43
C ARG A 129 -10.45 4.94 -18.16
N GLY A 130 -9.98 6.18 -18.26
CA GLY A 130 -9.95 7.09 -17.12
C GLY A 130 -8.85 6.83 -16.12
N LEU A 131 -7.90 5.96 -16.43
CA LEU A 131 -6.78 5.61 -15.54
C LEU A 131 -5.55 6.47 -15.75
N VAL A 132 -5.70 7.61 -16.40
CA VAL A 132 -4.60 8.56 -16.57
C VAL A 132 -4.41 9.29 -15.24
N SER A 133 -3.29 9.05 -14.62
CA SER A 133 -2.95 9.69 -13.36
C SER A 133 -2.26 11.03 -13.57
#